data_a42f863c0c2032e9efb4ec10762e67a7
#
_entry.id   a42f863c0c2032e9efb4ec10762e67a7
#
_cell.length_a   1.000
_cell.length_b   1.000
_cell.length_c   1.000
_cell.angle_alpha   90.00
_cell.angle_beta   90.00
_cell.angle_gamma   90.00
#
_symmetry.space_group_name_H-M   'P 1'
#
loop_
_entity.id
_entity.type
_entity.pdbx_description
1 polymer ?
#
loop_
_entity_poly.entity_id
_entity_poly.type
_entity_poly.pdbx_seq_one_letter_code
_entity_poly.pdbx_strand_id
1 'polypeptide(L)'
;MAQVEVESGTRERINQWLERLIDAWQRLPQVEKEIDGWDIIERIDYVEEWNPKEALLDQLKSDARAGLMDDAQMRRYAELQELAARHRPILTRLQQS
;
A
#
# COMPACT_ATOMS: atom_id res chain seq x y z
N MET A 1 14.06 10.65 -29.74
CA MET A 1 14.33 10.52 -28.33
C MET A 1 13.04 10.25 -27.57
N ALA A 2 12.97 9.11 -27.00
CA ALA A 2 11.75 8.73 -26.33
C ALA A 2 11.82 9.12 -24.86
N GLN A 3 11.35 10.30 -24.54
CA GLN A 3 10.89 10.51 -23.17
C GLN A 3 9.50 9.93 -23.09
N VAL A 4 9.34 8.95 -22.21
CA VAL A 4 8.02 8.47 -21.89
C VAL A 4 7.32 9.58 -21.13
N GLU A 5 6.44 10.30 -21.81
CA GLU A 5 5.55 11.23 -21.13
C GLU A 5 4.52 10.41 -20.37
N VAL A 6 4.62 10.46 -19.06
CA VAL A 6 3.62 9.85 -18.19
C VAL A 6 2.39 10.75 -18.23
N GLU A 7 1.27 10.22 -18.65
CA GLU A 7 0.01 10.95 -18.67
C GLU A 7 -0.34 11.49 -17.27
N SER A 8 -0.96 12.67 -17.22
CA SER A 8 -1.39 13.29 -15.96
C SER A 8 -2.25 12.35 -15.12
N GLY A 9 -3.18 11.63 -15.78
CA GLY A 9 -4.04 10.67 -15.08
C GLY A 9 -3.26 9.53 -14.44
N THR A 10 -2.23 9.02 -15.11
CA THR A 10 -1.37 7.96 -14.56
C THR A 10 -0.58 8.49 -13.37
N ARG A 11 -0.03 9.70 -13.47
CA ARG A 11 0.71 10.33 -12.39
C ARG A 11 -0.15 10.54 -11.15
N GLU A 12 -1.35 11.07 -11.32
CA GLU A 12 -2.30 11.26 -10.23
C GLU A 12 -2.70 9.94 -9.58
N ARG A 13 -2.99 8.92 -10.39
CA ARG A 13 -3.34 7.60 -9.90
C ARG A 13 -2.22 7.04 -9.01
N ILE A 14 -0.97 7.11 -9.47
CA ILE A 14 0.19 6.64 -8.72
C ILE A 14 0.30 7.41 -7.40
N ASN A 15 0.17 8.73 -7.41
CA ASN A 15 0.21 9.55 -6.21
C ASN A 15 -0.87 9.14 -5.21
N GLN A 16 -2.10 8.97 -5.67
CA GLN A 16 -3.23 8.57 -4.82
C GLN A 16 -3.00 7.19 -4.20
N TRP A 17 -2.51 6.25 -4.99
CA TRP A 17 -2.25 4.89 -4.51
C TRP A 17 -1.10 4.85 -3.51
N LEU A 18 -0.04 5.62 -3.76
CA LEU A 18 1.08 5.74 -2.82
C LEU A 18 0.60 6.28 -1.47
N GLU A 19 -0.16 7.37 -1.48
CA GLU A 19 -0.69 7.95 -0.24
C GLU A 19 -1.62 6.98 0.50
N ARG A 20 -2.52 6.35 -0.21
CA ARG A 20 -3.47 5.40 0.37
C ARG A 20 -2.76 4.23 1.02
N LEU A 21 -1.77 3.64 0.33
CA LEU A 21 -1.06 2.48 0.85
C LEU A 21 -0.12 2.84 1.99
N ILE A 22 0.57 3.97 1.91
CA ILE A 22 1.41 4.44 3.01
C ILE A 22 0.56 4.64 4.26
N ASP A 23 -0.58 5.30 4.14
CA ASP A 23 -1.51 5.53 5.25
C ASP A 23 -1.98 4.20 5.85
N ALA A 24 -2.38 3.25 5.00
CA ALA A 24 -2.86 1.94 5.45
C ALA A 24 -1.79 1.17 6.22
N TRP A 25 -0.55 1.13 5.71
CA TRP A 25 0.54 0.44 6.37
C TRP A 25 0.96 1.14 7.67
N GLN A 26 0.91 2.47 7.72
CA GLN A 26 1.21 3.22 8.94
C GLN A 26 0.22 2.97 10.06
N ARG A 27 -1.02 2.67 9.73
CA ARG A 27 -2.08 2.43 10.72
C ARG A 27 -2.06 1.03 11.32
N LEU A 28 -1.36 0.09 10.72
CA LEU A 28 -1.35 -1.30 11.18
C LEU A 28 -1.00 -1.48 12.67
N PRO A 29 0.02 -0.81 13.22
CA PRO A 29 0.30 -0.96 14.65
C PRO A 29 -0.86 -0.52 15.55
N GLN A 30 -1.58 0.52 15.15
CA GLN A 30 -2.75 0.99 15.90
C GLN A 30 -3.91 0.01 15.79
N VAL A 31 -4.16 -0.51 14.58
CA VAL A 31 -5.19 -1.53 14.36
C VAL A 31 -4.90 -2.78 15.18
N GLU A 32 -3.64 -3.21 15.22
CA GLU A 32 -3.23 -4.37 16.03
C GLU A 32 -3.63 -4.20 17.50
N LYS A 33 -3.52 -2.99 18.03
CA LYS A 33 -3.90 -2.70 19.42
C LYS A 33 -5.41 -2.69 19.63
N GLU A 34 -6.18 -2.30 18.63
CA GLU A 34 -7.62 -2.10 18.74
C GLU A 34 -8.44 -3.34 18.35
N ILE A 35 -7.87 -4.20 17.50
CA ILE A 35 -8.63 -5.26 16.83
C ILE A 35 -9.25 -6.28 17.78
N ASP A 36 -8.68 -6.46 18.94
CA ASP A 36 -9.24 -7.38 19.96
C ASP A 36 -10.59 -6.90 20.47
N GLY A 37 -10.85 -5.59 20.42
CA GLY A 37 -12.12 -5.00 20.78
C GLY A 37 -13.16 -4.99 19.68
N TRP A 38 -12.80 -5.40 18.45
CA TRP A 38 -13.71 -5.42 17.32
C TRP A 38 -14.53 -6.73 17.31
N ASP A 39 -15.76 -6.68 16.79
CA ASP A 39 -16.50 -7.90 16.56
C ASP A 39 -15.86 -8.69 15.39
N ILE A 40 -16.29 -9.95 15.25
CA ILE A 40 -15.68 -10.85 14.27
C ILE A 40 -15.91 -10.40 12.82
N ILE A 41 -17.06 -9.79 12.56
CA ILE A 41 -17.39 -9.30 11.22
C ILE A 41 -16.49 -8.12 10.84
N GLU A 42 -16.30 -7.18 11.75
CA GLU A 42 -15.38 -6.05 11.55
C GLU A 42 -13.96 -6.53 11.27
N ARG A 43 -13.51 -7.54 12.01
CA ARG A 43 -12.16 -8.10 11.83
C ARG A 43 -12.01 -8.75 10.46
N ILE A 44 -12.99 -9.55 10.04
CA ILE A 44 -12.99 -10.20 8.73
C ILE A 44 -12.99 -9.16 7.61
N ASP A 45 -13.87 -8.17 7.71
CA ASP A 45 -13.97 -7.10 6.71
C ASP A 45 -12.64 -6.35 6.57
N TYR A 46 -12.01 -6.01 7.68
CA TYR A 46 -10.72 -5.33 7.67
C TYR A 46 -9.65 -6.15 6.95
N VAL A 47 -9.57 -7.43 7.27
CA VAL A 47 -8.56 -8.34 6.68
C VAL A 47 -8.82 -8.50 5.18
N GLU A 48 -10.08 -8.65 4.77
CA GLU A 48 -10.45 -8.77 3.36
C GLU A 48 -10.14 -7.52 2.56
N GLU A 49 -10.22 -6.33 3.16
CA GLU A 49 -9.87 -5.06 2.50
C GLU A 49 -8.41 -5.00 2.07
N TRP A 50 -7.55 -5.84 2.63
CA TRP A 50 -6.13 -5.87 2.26
C TRP A 50 -5.88 -6.56 0.91
N ASN A 51 -6.79 -7.41 0.44
CA ASN A 51 -6.63 -8.06 -0.85
C ASN A 51 -6.50 -7.03 -2.00
N PRO A 52 -7.41 -6.05 -2.15
CA PRO A 52 -7.23 -5.03 -3.17
C PRO A 52 -6.01 -4.13 -2.90
N LYS A 53 -5.63 -3.89 -1.65
CA LYS A 53 -4.43 -3.11 -1.32
C LYS A 53 -3.17 -3.82 -1.76
N GLU A 54 -3.09 -5.14 -1.57
CA GLU A 54 -1.97 -5.95 -2.05
C GLU A 54 -1.88 -5.92 -3.58
N ALA A 55 -3.02 -5.96 -4.27
CA ALA A 55 -3.06 -5.83 -5.72
C ALA A 55 -2.53 -4.46 -6.18
N LEU A 56 -2.88 -3.39 -5.47
CA LEU A 56 -2.37 -2.05 -5.76
C LEU A 56 -0.86 -1.97 -5.55
N LEU A 57 -0.35 -2.63 -4.52
CA LEU A 57 1.09 -2.66 -4.25
C LEU A 57 1.83 -3.36 -5.40
N ASP A 58 1.31 -4.46 -5.91
CA ASP A 58 1.86 -5.16 -7.06
C ASP A 58 1.81 -4.28 -8.32
N GLN A 59 0.74 -3.53 -8.52
CA GLN A 59 0.62 -2.62 -9.65
C GLN A 59 1.65 -1.48 -9.56
N LEU A 60 1.86 -0.91 -8.37
CA LEU A 60 2.88 0.12 -8.16
C LEU A 60 4.28 -0.42 -8.43
N LYS A 61 4.54 -1.66 -8.09
CA LYS A 61 5.81 -2.33 -8.40
C LYS A 61 6.03 -2.40 -9.91
N SER A 62 5.00 -2.76 -10.67
CA SER A 62 5.03 -2.77 -12.13
C SER A 62 5.25 -1.38 -12.70
N ASP A 63 4.56 -0.38 -12.16
CA ASP A 63 4.68 1.01 -12.57
C ASP A 63 6.12 1.53 -12.35
N ALA A 64 6.73 1.18 -11.23
CA ALA A 64 8.11 1.55 -10.92
C ALA A 64 9.09 0.90 -11.92
N ARG A 65 8.90 -0.38 -12.21
CA ARG A 65 9.73 -1.11 -13.18
C ARG A 65 9.59 -0.58 -14.59
N ALA A 66 8.40 -0.10 -14.94
CA ALA A 66 8.13 0.47 -16.26
C ALA A 66 8.64 1.91 -16.42
N GLY A 67 9.20 2.50 -15.37
CA GLY A 67 9.71 3.87 -15.41
C GLY A 67 8.61 4.93 -15.38
N LEU A 68 7.44 4.60 -14.88
CA LEU A 68 6.30 5.51 -14.86
C LEU A 68 6.30 6.47 -13.67
N MET A 69 7.19 6.26 -12.70
CA MET A 69 7.30 7.10 -11.51
C MET A 69 8.39 8.15 -11.68
N ASP A 70 8.09 9.40 -11.27
CA ASP A 70 9.12 10.43 -11.19
C ASP A 70 9.98 10.22 -9.92
N ASP A 71 11.00 11.05 -9.72
CA ASP A 71 11.93 10.91 -8.59
C ASP A 71 11.21 11.03 -7.25
N ALA A 72 10.25 11.95 -7.13
CA ALA A 72 9.50 12.12 -5.90
C ALA A 72 8.63 10.88 -5.61
N GLN A 73 7.99 10.34 -6.63
CA GLN A 73 7.19 9.11 -6.50
C GLN A 73 8.06 7.91 -6.15
N MET A 74 9.25 7.80 -6.73
CA MET A 74 10.19 6.72 -6.40
C MET A 74 10.62 6.78 -4.94
N ARG A 75 10.80 7.98 -4.39
CA ARG A 75 11.11 8.13 -2.96
C ARG A 75 9.95 7.71 -2.08
N ARG A 76 8.74 8.09 -2.43
CA ARG A 76 7.53 7.68 -1.71
C ARG A 76 7.34 6.16 -1.80
N TYR A 77 7.59 5.58 -2.96
CA TYR A 77 7.52 4.14 -3.14
C TYR A 77 8.54 3.41 -2.27
N ALA A 78 9.76 3.94 -2.14
CA ALA A 78 10.77 3.38 -1.24
C ALA A 78 10.31 3.42 0.22
N GLU A 79 9.67 4.53 0.66
CA GLU A 79 9.06 4.62 1.98
C GLU A 79 7.99 3.56 2.18
N LEU A 80 7.13 3.37 1.17
CA LEU A 80 6.08 2.36 1.20
C LEU A 80 6.66 0.97 1.36
N GLN A 81 7.71 0.65 0.61
CA GLN A 81 8.37 -0.66 0.70
C GLN A 81 8.95 -0.90 2.10
N GLU A 82 9.55 0.12 2.71
CA GLU A 82 10.07 0.02 4.07
C GLU A 82 8.96 -0.21 5.10
N LEU A 83 7.87 0.54 4.99
CA LEU A 83 6.71 0.37 5.88
C LEU A 83 6.10 -1.02 5.73
N ALA A 84 5.94 -1.48 4.48
CA ALA A 84 5.39 -2.80 4.20
C ALA A 84 6.28 -3.89 4.80
N ALA A 85 7.59 -3.79 4.62
CA ALA A 85 8.52 -4.76 5.19
C ALA A 85 8.47 -4.75 6.73
N ARG A 86 8.42 -3.56 7.34
CA ARG A 86 8.40 -3.39 8.79
C ARG A 86 7.14 -3.94 9.42
N HIS A 87 5.98 -3.70 8.79
CA HIS A 87 4.68 -4.05 9.37
C HIS A 87 4.05 -5.31 8.79
N ARG A 88 4.70 -5.97 7.82
CA ARG A 88 4.21 -7.23 7.25
C ARG A 88 3.92 -8.29 8.31
N PRO A 89 4.74 -8.47 9.35
CA PRO A 89 4.42 -9.44 10.40
C PRO A 89 3.10 -9.15 11.12
N ILE A 90 2.75 -7.87 11.29
CA ILE A 90 1.46 -7.49 11.89
C ILE A 90 0.32 -7.96 11.01
N LEU A 91 0.38 -7.62 9.71
CA LEU A 91 -0.66 -8.00 8.76
C LEU A 91 -0.82 -9.52 8.69
N THR A 92 0.30 -10.25 8.61
CA THR A 92 0.29 -11.72 8.57
C THR A 92 -0.41 -12.29 9.80
N ARG A 93 -0.12 -11.74 10.98
CA ARG A 93 -0.76 -12.17 12.22
C ARG A 93 -2.27 -11.93 12.19
N LEU A 94 -2.70 -10.77 11.71
CA LEU A 94 -4.13 -10.43 11.60
C LEU A 94 -4.85 -11.36 10.62
N GLN A 95 -4.18 -11.73 9.52
CA GLN A 95 -4.74 -12.63 8.51
C GLN A 95 -4.86 -14.08 8.99
N GLN A 96 -4.06 -14.47 9.98
CA GLN A 96 -4.05 -15.83 10.52
C GLN A 96 -5.02 -16.03 11.68
N SER A 97 -5.54 -14.97 12.26
CA SER A 97 -6.43 -15.07 13.41
C SER A 97 -7.89 -15.32 13.03
#